data_6780c229d899cc78069c3d6f1a56b3f0
#
_entry.id   6780c229d899cc78069c3d6f1a56b3f0
#
_cell.length_a   1.000
_cell.length_b   1.000
_cell.length_c   1.000
_cell.angle_alpha   90.00
_cell.angle_beta   90.00
_cell.angle_gamma   90.00
#
_symmetry.space_group_name_H-M   'P 1'
#
loop_
_entity.id
_entity.type
_entity.pdbx_description
1 polymer ?
#
loop_
_entity_poly.entity_id
_entity_poly.type
_entity_poly.pdbx_seq_one_letter_code
_entity_poly.pdbx_strand_id
1 'polypeptide(L)'
;QEAEKVAEIKERIVESLTKDYYLDCNVKGICIRDLLITYKYLDTLSEVLYFASLKCIDNKKQDTYFKEISLVDISYLSEELSRMHDFELEYAEKLIDRFIFHEKKNRDDDIFSQPLLTISKSQVILSQALLDQVNLDRFIERQFIRYKKNVAEVGHIFERKFIEKLKRGYSKGIIDFKY
;
A
#
# COMPACT_ATOMS: atom_id res chain seq x y z
N GLN A 1 -14.09 9.77 -16.90
CA GLN A 1 -12.98 9.56 -17.88
C GLN A 1 -11.59 9.78 -17.24
N GLU A 2 -11.31 10.90 -16.53
CA GLU A 2 -10.00 11.09 -15.88
C GLU A 2 -9.80 10.17 -14.66
N ALA A 3 -10.82 10.05 -13.81
CA ALA A 3 -10.78 9.14 -12.65
C ALA A 3 -10.63 7.67 -13.06
N GLU A 4 -11.28 7.25 -14.14
CA GLU A 4 -11.14 5.90 -14.70
C GLU A 4 -9.73 5.65 -15.23
N LYS A 5 -9.10 6.62 -15.89
CA LYS A 5 -7.71 6.53 -16.36
C LYS A 5 -6.71 6.46 -15.19
N VAL A 6 -6.94 7.25 -14.15
CA VAL A 6 -6.09 7.22 -12.95
C VAL A 6 -6.22 5.87 -12.24
N ALA A 7 -7.44 5.35 -12.10
CA ALA A 7 -7.66 4.01 -11.54
C ALA A 7 -6.98 2.91 -12.37
N GLU A 8 -7.09 2.98 -13.70
CA GLU A 8 -6.43 2.05 -14.62
C GLU A 8 -4.90 2.13 -14.54
N ILE A 9 -4.33 3.34 -14.40
CA ILE A 9 -2.89 3.54 -14.21
C ILE A 9 -2.44 2.98 -12.86
N LYS A 10 -3.17 3.26 -11.79
CA LYS A 10 -2.90 2.70 -10.45
C LYS A 10 -2.98 1.17 -10.48
N GLU A 11 -3.98 0.61 -11.12
CA GLU A 11 -4.15 -0.84 -11.26
C GLU A 11 -3.00 -1.47 -12.07
N ARG A 12 -2.55 -0.84 -13.16
CA ARG A 12 -1.38 -1.27 -13.93
C ARG A 12 -0.07 -1.14 -13.15
N ILE A 13 0.09 -0.09 -12.33
CA ILE A 13 1.27 0.06 -11.44
C ILE A 13 1.26 -1.07 -10.41
N VAL A 14 0.14 -1.28 -9.73
CA VAL A 14 0.00 -2.38 -8.77
C VAL A 14 0.22 -3.72 -9.47
N GLU A 15 -0.37 -3.96 -10.64
CA GLU A 15 -0.12 -5.18 -11.43
C GLU A 15 1.34 -5.31 -11.88
N SER A 16 2.03 -4.23 -12.23
CA SER A 16 3.45 -4.29 -12.62
C SER A 16 4.35 -4.63 -11.42
N LEU A 17 4.07 -4.04 -10.26
CA LEU A 17 4.73 -4.34 -9.00
C LEU A 17 4.42 -5.77 -8.53
N THR A 18 3.18 -6.22 -8.74
CA THR A 18 2.71 -7.54 -8.32
C THR A 18 3.18 -8.66 -9.26
N LYS A 19 3.44 -8.37 -10.53
CA LYS A 19 3.89 -9.41 -11.48
C LYS A 19 5.28 -9.94 -11.19
N ASP A 20 6.10 -9.22 -10.45
CA ASP A 20 7.50 -9.52 -10.59
C ASP A 20 8.21 -10.17 -9.41
N TYR A 21 8.01 -9.88 -8.10
CA TYR A 21 9.04 -10.43 -7.22
C TYR A 21 8.68 -10.74 -5.76
N TYR A 22 7.68 -10.11 -5.17
CA TYR A 22 7.56 -10.11 -3.71
C TYR A 22 6.25 -10.63 -3.12
N LEU A 23 5.27 -10.94 -3.94
CA LEU A 23 3.91 -11.19 -3.48
C LEU A 23 3.78 -12.30 -2.45
N ASP A 24 4.53 -13.36 -2.65
CA ASP A 24 4.46 -14.55 -1.79
C ASP A 24 5.50 -14.51 -0.67
N CYS A 25 6.25 -13.38 -0.56
CA CYS A 25 7.19 -13.20 0.53
C CYS A 25 6.44 -12.87 1.82
N ASN A 26 6.85 -13.56 2.89
CA ASN A 26 6.34 -13.29 4.23
C ASN A 26 7.38 -12.53 5.04
N VAL A 27 6.98 -11.39 5.59
CA VAL A 27 7.82 -10.55 6.44
C VAL A 27 7.21 -10.50 7.83
N LYS A 28 7.80 -11.24 8.78
CA LYS A 28 7.30 -11.37 10.16
C LYS A 28 5.81 -11.74 10.23
N GLY A 29 5.41 -12.79 9.55
CA GLY A 29 4.04 -13.27 9.57
C GLY A 29 3.06 -12.48 8.68
N ILE A 30 3.53 -11.49 7.90
CA ILE A 30 2.70 -10.70 6.99
C ILE A 30 3.15 -10.96 5.56
N CYS A 31 2.21 -11.34 4.71
CA CYS A 31 2.42 -11.52 3.28
C CYS A 31 2.44 -10.16 2.57
N ILE A 32 3.37 -9.96 1.63
CA ILE A 32 3.46 -8.70 0.87
C ILE A 32 2.21 -8.47 0.03
N ARG A 33 1.62 -9.53 -0.53
CA ARG A 33 0.34 -9.46 -1.25
C ARG A 33 -0.76 -8.82 -0.39
N ASP A 34 -0.85 -9.21 0.87
CA ASP A 34 -1.89 -8.74 1.78
C ASP A 34 -1.65 -7.27 2.17
N LEU A 35 -0.40 -6.81 2.22
CA LEU A 35 -0.09 -5.39 2.35
C LEU A 35 -0.56 -4.57 1.15
N LEU A 36 -0.40 -5.08 -0.07
CA LEU A 36 -0.91 -4.41 -1.27
C LEU A 36 -2.44 -4.38 -1.32
N ILE A 37 -3.09 -5.46 -0.91
CA ILE A 37 -4.55 -5.52 -0.73
C ILE A 37 -5.00 -4.45 0.29
N THR A 38 -4.30 -4.37 1.42
CA THR A 38 -4.57 -3.37 2.46
C THR A 38 -4.39 -1.95 1.95
N TYR A 39 -3.32 -1.68 1.21
CA TYR A 39 -3.13 -0.36 0.58
C TYR A 39 -4.29 -0.01 -0.34
N LYS A 40 -4.69 -0.92 -1.24
CA LYS A 40 -5.81 -0.70 -2.15
C LYS A 40 -7.12 -0.46 -1.40
N TYR A 41 -7.35 -1.17 -0.31
CA TYR A 41 -8.51 -0.94 0.56
C TYR A 41 -8.50 0.47 1.15
N LEU A 42 -7.37 0.90 1.74
CA LEU A 42 -7.21 2.23 2.34
C LEU A 42 -7.38 3.34 1.29
N ASP A 43 -6.79 3.18 0.13
CA ASP A 43 -6.88 4.11 -1.00
C ASP A 43 -8.33 4.26 -1.47
N THR A 44 -9.03 3.14 -1.71
CA THR A 44 -10.44 3.15 -2.12
C THR A 44 -11.34 3.77 -1.04
N LEU A 45 -11.12 3.44 0.22
CA LEU A 45 -11.90 4.01 1.33
C LEU A 45 -11.71 5.52 1.42
N SER A 46 -10.47 5.99 1.26
CA SER A 46 -10.17 7.43 1.30
C SER A 46 -10.84 8.19 0.15
N GLU A 47 -10.87 7.61 -1.05
CA GLU A 47 -11.61 8.17 -2.19
C GLU A 47 -13.11 8.25 -1.91
N VAL A 48 -13.70 7.19 -1.38
CA VAL A 48 -15.14 7.17 -1.03
C VAL A 48 -15.46 8.25 0.00
N LEU A 49 -14.65 8.38 1.05
CA LEU A 49 -14.84 9.40 2.09
C LEU A 49 -14.65 10.81 1.54
N TYR A 50 -13.66 11.01 0.67
CA TYR A 50 -13.46 12.28 -0.03
C TYR A 50 -14.68 12.67 -0.86
N PHE A 51 -15.21 11.81 -1.71
CA PHE A 51 -16.40 12.11 -2.50
C PHE A 51 -17.66 12.27 -1.65
N ALA A 52 -17.80 11.53 -0.55
CA ALA A 52 -18.89 11.73 0.38
C ALA A 52 -18.81 13.12 1.04
N SER A 53 -17.61 13.58 1.40
CA SER A 53 -17.40 14.91 1.97
C SER A 53 -17.76 16.02 0.99
N LEU A 54 -17.42 15.87 -0.29
CA LEU A 54 -17.79 16.84 -1.34
C LEU A 54 -19.31 17.03 -1.45
N LYS A 55 -20.08 15.95 -1.36
CA LYS A 55 -21.56 16.02 -1.37
C LYS A 55 -22.13 16.77 -0.16
N CYS A 56 -21.46 16.71 0.99
CA CYS A 56 -21.88 17.44 2.19
C CYS A 56 -21.67 18.95 2.10
N ILE A 57 -20.80 19.42 1.18
CA ILE A 57 -20.47 20.84 1.02
C ILE A 57 -21.57 21.62 0.31
N ASP A 58 -22.29 20.99 -0.63
CA ASP A 58 -23.41 21.61 -1.34
C ASP A 58 -24.54 22.05 -0.37
N ASN A 59 -24.50 21.58 0.88
CA ASN A 59 -25.44 21.95 1.94
C ASN A 59 -25.00 23.11 2.84
N LYS A 60 -24.09 23.98 2.39
CA LYS A 60 -23.65 25.23 3.07
C LYS A 60 -23.05 25.09 4.48
N LYS A 61 -22.56 23.93 4.85
CA LYS A 61 -21.74 23.77 6.06
C LYS A 61 -20.27 23.89 5.66
N GLN A 62 -19.75 25.10 5.84
CA GLN A 62 -18.38 25.49 5.54
C GLN A 62 -17.41 24.86 6.53
N ASP A 63 -16.77 23.77 6.14
CA ASP A 63 -15.41 23.47 6.59
C ASP A 63 -14.61 22.91 5.42
N THR A 64 -14.17 23.86 4.59
CA THR A 64 -13.49 23.58 3.32
C THR A 64 -12.11 22.94 3.49
N TYR A 65 -11.54 22.99 4.68
CA TYR A 65 -10.17 22.53 4.97
C TYR A 65 -10.04 21.03 5.23
N PHE A 66 -11.14 20.33 5.51
CA PHE A 66 -11.11 18.90 5.89
C PHE A 66 -11.64 17.94 4.83
N LYS A 67 -11.80 18.42 3.59
CA LYS A 67 -12.35 17.60 2.48
C LYS A 67 -11.52 16.37 2.16
N GLU A 68 -10.20 16.47 2.34
CA GLU A 68 -9.25 15.41 2.00
C GLU A 68 -8.81 14.58 3.22
N ILE A 69 -9.38 14.88 4.39
CA ILE A 69 -8.98 14.28 5.66
C ILE A 69 -10.20 13.72 6.36
N SER A 70 -10.16 12.44 6.68
CA SER A 70 -11.17 11.77 7.48
C SER A 70 -10.54 11.18 8.75
N LEU A 71 -11.23 11.36 9.87
CA LEU A 71 -10.88 10.67 11.11
C LEU A 71 -11.56 9.31 11.13
N VAL A 72 -10.78 8.24 11.29
CA VAL A 72 -11.29 6.89 11.26
C VAL A 72 -10.75 6.10 12.46
N ASP A 73 -11.60 5.28 13.05
CA ASP A 73 -11.19 4.37 14.11
C ASP A 73 -10.37 3.21 13.54
N ILE A 74 -9.25 2.89 14.20
CA ILE A 74 -8.35 1.79 13.78
C ILE A 74 -9.09 0.45 13.81
N SER A 75 -9.94 0.23 14.83
CA SER A 75 -10.77 -0.98 14.93
C SER A 75 -11.71 -1.12 13.74
N TYR A 76 -12.36 -0.03 13.34
CA TYR A 76 -13.22 -0.02 12.15
C TYR A 76 -12.45 -0.43 10.88
N LEU A 77 -11.25 0.15 10.67
CA LEU A 77 -10.42 -0.21 9.50
C LEU A 77 -10.06 -1.69 9.50
N SER A 78 -9.72 -2.24 10.67
CA SER A 78 -9.31 -3.64 10.80
C SER A 78 -10.49 -4.59 10.64
N GLU A 79 -11.65 -4.28 11.22
CA GLU A 79 -12.88 -5.07 11.12
C GLU A 79 -13.39 -5.13 9.67
N GLU A 80 -13.43 -3.99 8.98
CA GLU A 80 -13.85 -3.93 7.58
C GLU A 80 -12.86 -4.65 6.65
N LEU A 81 -11.55 -4.47 6.85
CA LEU A 81 -10.53 -5.20 6.10
C LEU A 81 -10.66 -6.71 6.30
N SER A 82 -10.83 -7.16 7.56
CA SER A 82 -11.06 -8.55 7.93
C SER A 82 -12.29 -9.11 7.21
N ARG A 83 -13.41 -8.39 7.26
CA ARG A 83 -14.68 -8.80 6.64
C ARG A 83 -14.62 -8.86 5.12
N MET A 84 -13.93 -7.90 4.48
CA MET A 84 -13.87 -7.80 3.01
C MET A 84 -12.95 -8.84 2.36
N HIS A 85 -11.91 -9.26 3.08
CA HIS A 85 -10.87 -10.14 2.54
C HIS A 85 -10.73 -11.47 3.27
N ASP A 86 -11.65 -11.78 4.18
CA ASP A 86 -11.65 -13.01 4.97
C ASP A 86 -10.36 -13.23 5.77
N PHE A 87 -9.78 -12.12 6.27
CA PHE A 87 -8.63 -12.16 7.16
C PHE A 87 -9.07 -12.36 8.61
N GLU A 88 -8.27 -13.05 9.41
CA GLU A 88 -8.42 -13.03 10.86
C GLU A 88 -8.25 -11.59 11.38
N LEU A 89 -9.08 -11.17 12.34
CA LEU A 89 -9.06 -9.79 12.86
C LEU A 89 -7.68 -9.36 13.36
N GLU A 90 -7.02 -10.21 14.14
CA GLU A 90 -5.65 -9.94 14.64
C GLU A 90 -4.64 -9.75 13.48
N TYR A 91 -4.84 -10.45 12.37
CA TYR A 91 -4.01 -10.30 11.18
C TYR A 91 -4.31 -8.98 10.45
N ALA A 92 -5.58 -8.61 10.32
CA ALA A 92 -5.99 -7.33 9.75
C ALA A 92 -5.46 -6.14 10.57
N GLU A 93 -5.48 -6.23 11.90
CA GLU A 93 -4.88 -5.23 12.79
C GLU A 93 -3.38 -5.06 12.52
N LYS A 94 -2.65 -6.17 12.38
CA LYS A 94 -1.21 -6.14 12.03
C LYS A 94 -0.97 -5.52 10.65
N LEU A 95 -1.84 -5.76 9.68
CA LEU A 95 -1.76 -5.16 8.35
C LEU A 95 -1.96 -3.64 8.43
N ILE A 96 -2.99 -3.17 9.11
CA ILE A 96 -3.26 -1.74 9.31
C ILE A 96 -2.10 -1.05 10.05
N ASP A 97 -1.55 -1.67 11.11
CA ASP A 97 -0.41 -1.12 11.88
C ASP A 97 0.82 -0.84 11.01
N ARG A 98 1.00 -1.58 9.89
CA ARG A 98 2.10 -1.33 8.95
C ARG A 98 2.01 0.01 8.24
N PHE A 99 0.81 0.55 8.10
CA PHE A 99 0.56 1.84 7.45
C PHE A 99 0.47 3.00 8.43
N ILE A 100 0.50 2.72 9.75
CA ILE A 100 0.45 3.76 10.78
C ILE A 100 1.84 4.35 10.99
N PHE A 101 1.92 5.69 10.89
CA PHE A 101 3.12 6.43 11.21
C PHE A 101 3.33 6.53 12.72
N HIS A 102 4.46 6.01 13.19
CA HIS A 102 4.88 6.03 14.58
C HIS A 102 6.12 6.91 14.77
N GLU A 103 5.92 8.18 15.09
CA GLU A 103 6.96 9.23 15.17
C GLU A 103 8.24 8.85 15.94
N LYS A 104 8.17 7.90 16.86
CA LYS A 104 9.27 7.56 17.77
C LYS A 104 9.91 6.20 17.55
N LYS A 105 9.40 5.37 16.63
CA LYS A 105 9.87 3.98 16.53
C LYS A 105 11.09 3.78 15.66
N ASN A 106 11.27 4.55 14.60
CA ASN A 106 12.44 4.41 13.71
C ASN A 106 12.77 5.73 13.01
N ARG A 107 14.08 5.98 12.82
CA ARG A 107 14.58 7.16 12.07
C ARG A 107 14.17 7.18 10.60
N ASP A 108 13.79 6.03 10.06
CA ASP A 108 13.52 5.85 8.63
C ASP A 108 12.03 5.87 8.29
N ASP A 109 11.14 6.11 9.29
CA ASP A 109 9.71 6.22 9.06
C ASP A 109 9.39 7.58 8.43
N ASP A 110 8.61 7.56 7.36
CA ASP A 110 8.09 8.77 6.74
C ASP A 110 6.60 8.61 6.37
N ILE A 111 5.92 9.73 6.28
CA ILE A 111 4.49 9.81 5.97
C ILE A 111 4.15 9.31 4.56
N PHE A 112 5.11 9.27 3.65
CA PHE A 112 4.92 8.76 2.28
C PHE A 112 5.03 7.24 2.17
N SER A 113 5.52 6.58 3.21
CA SER A 113 5.49 5.12 3.32
C SER A 113 4.51 4.65 4.40
N GLN A 114 4.09 5.52 5.31
CA GLN A 114 3.13 5.24 6.37
C GLN A 114 2.10 6.36 6.46
N PRO A 115 1.09 6.35 5.56
CA PRO A 115 0.18 7.48 5.36
C PRO A 115 -0.88 7.66 6.44
N LEU A 116 -1.02 6.72 7.39
CA LEU A 116 -1.98 6.84 8.48
C LEU A 116 -1.35 7.55 9.68
N LEU A 117 -1.78 8.78 9.93
CA LEU A 117 -1.28 9.59 11.04
C LEU A 117 -2.15 9.39 12.28
N THR A 118 -1.55 9.00 13.40
CA THR A 118 -2.28 8.83 14.66
C THR A 118 -2.66 10.17 15.29
N ILE A 119 -3.93 10.32 15.67
CA ILE A 119 -4.43 11.42 16.49
C ILE A 119 -4.61 10.99 17.93
N SER A 120 -5.01 9.74 18.13
CA SER A 120 -5.19 9.13 19.44
C SER A 120 -4.74 7.66 19.40
N LYS A 121 -4.89 6.96 20.51
CA LYS A 121 -4.60 5.52 20.55
C LYS A 121 -5.53 4.67 19.67
N SER A 122 -6.70 5.19 19.34
CA SER A 122 -7.74 4.45 18.59
C SER A 122 -8.07 5.08 17.24
N GLN A 123 -7.55 6.27 16.93
CA GLN A 123 -7.95 7.01 15.73
C GLN A 123 -6.76 7.45 14.89
N VAL A 124 -6.94 7.36 13.59
CA VAL A 124 -6.00 7.83 12.57
C VAL A 124 -6.65 8.80 11.62
N ILE A 125 -5.82 9.65 11.04
CA ILE A 125 -6.16 10.42 9.86
C ILE A 125 -5.99 9.53 8.64
N LEU A 126 -7.04 9.43 7.85
CA LEU A 126 -7.04 8.88 6.50
C LEU A 126 -7.14 10.05 5.51
N SER A 127 -6.10 10.24 4.72
CA SER A 127 -6.01 11.33 3.75
C SER A 127 -5.75 10.79 2.36
N GLN A 128 -6.62 11.15 1.40
CA GLN A 128 -6.45 10.81 0.00
C GLN A 128 -5.12 11.35 -0.54
N ALA A 129 -4.78 12.59 -0.22
CA ALA A 129 -3.54 13.22 -0.68
C ALA A 129 -2.28 12.48 -0.18
N LEU A 130 -2.28 11.94 1.03
CA LEU A 130 -1.17 11.15 1.54
C LEU A 130 -1.10 9.77 0.89
N LEU A 131 -2.24 9.11 0.69
CA LEU A 131 -2.30 7.81 0.04
C LEU A 131 -1.86 7.88 -1.42
N ASP A 132 -2.24 8.93 -2.15
CA ASP A 132 -1.81 9.18 -3.53
C ASP A 132 -0.28 9.37 -3.66
N GLN A 133 0.38 9.80 -2.61
CA GLN A 133 1.83 10.02 -2.58
C GLN A 133 2.63 8.81 -2.08
N VAL A 134 1.96 7.72 -1.70
CA VAL A 134 2.67 6.52 -1.22
C VAL A 134 3.53 5.92 -2.32
N ASN A 135 4.83 5.84 -2.05
CA ASN A 135 5.75 5.08 -2.88
C ASN A 135 5.74 3.62 -2.41
N LEU A 136 4.98 2.77 -3.11
CA LEU A 136 4.80 1.36 -2.76
C LEU A 136 6.11 0.56 -2.81
N ASP A 137 7.00 0.84 -3.74
CA ASP A 137 8.32 0.17 -3.82
C ASP A 137 9.12 0.45 -2.56
N ARG A 138 9.20 1.72 -2.18
CA ARG A 138 9.89 2.15 -0.96
C ARG A 138 9.23 1.61 0.29
N PHE A 139 7.89 1.56 0.32
CA PHE A 139 7.14 0.96 1.42
C PHE A 139 7.49 -0.52 1.59
N ILE A 140 7.48 -1.29 0.49
CA ILE A 140 7.82 -2.72 0.49
C ILE A 140 9.29 -2.92 0.90
N GLU A 141 10.23 -2.18 0.29
CA GLU A 141 11.65 -2.25 0.64
C GLU A 141 11.86 -2.03 2.14
N ARG A 142 11.19 -1.04 2.72
CA ARG A 142 11.24 -0.77 4.17
C ARG A 142 10.70 -1.89 5.02
N GLN A 143 9.67 -2.63 4.58
CA GLN A 143 9.22 -3.80 5.31
C GLN A 143 10.35 -4.83 5.44
N PHE A 144 11.12 -5.06 4.39
CA PHE A 144 12.26 -5.98 4.45
C PHE A 144 13.38 -5.45 5.36
N ILE A 145 13.78 -4.20 5.22
CA ILE A 145 14.84 -3.57 6.01
C ILE A 145 14.46 -3.54 7.50
N ARG A 146 13.26 -3.04 7.83
CA ARG A 146 12.77 -2.89 9.21
C ARG A 146 12.74 -4.21 9.96
N TYR A 147 12.39 -5.28 9.29
CA TYR A 147 12.24 -6.58 9.91
C TYR A 147 13.42 -7.50 9.68
N LYS A 148 14.56 -6.93 9.30
CA LYS A 148 15.85 -7.64 9.15
C LYS A 148 15.72 -8.95 8.36
N LYS A 149 14.81 -9.02 7.40
CA LYS A 149 14.84 -10.10 6.45
C LYS A 149 16.07 -9.88 5.59
N ASN A 150 16.82 -10.94 5.38
CA ASN A 150 18.08 -10.86 4.64
C ASN A 150 17.82 -10.25 3.25
N VAL A 151 18.21 -8.98 3.06
CA VAL A 151 18.04 -8.26 1.78
C VAL A 151 18.75 -8.99 0.64
N ALA A 152 19.81 -9.75 0.96
CA ALA A 152 20.47 -10.62 0.00
C ALA A 152 19.54 -11.74 -0.52
N GLU A 153 18.65 -12.29 0.30
CA GLU A 153 17.68 -13.31 -0.12
C GLU A 153 16.67 -12.73 -1.12
N VAL A 154 16.26 -11.48 -0.88
CA VAL A 154 15.40 -10.72 -1.81
C VAL A 154 16.16 -10.42 -3.11
N GLY A 155 17.44 -10.04 -3.03
CA GLY A 155 18.31 -9.85 -4.19
C GLY A 155 18.43 -11.13 -5.02
N HIS A 156 18.63 -12.28 -4.39
CA HIS A 156 18.70 -13.57 -5.10
C HIS A 156 17.38 -13.99 -5.76
N ILE A 157 16.23 -13.66 -5.15
CA ILE A 157 14.93 -13.90 -5.77
C ILE A 157 14.77 -12.99 -6.99
N PHE A 158 15.17 -11.72 -6.88
CA PHE A 158 15.18 -10.77 -7.99
C PHE A 158 16.07 -11.25 -9.13
N GLU A 159 17.34 -11.57 -8.85
CA GLU A 159 18.29 -12.04 -9.85
C GLU A 159 17.79 -13.28 -10.59
N ARG A 160 17.27 -14.27 -9.86
CA ARG A 160 16.72 -15.51 -10.46
C ARG A 160 15.57 -15.20 -11.41
N LYS A 161 14.59 -14.39 -10.98
CA LYS A 161 13.44 -14.04 -11.82
C LYS A 161 13.83 -13.13 -12.99
N PHE A 162 14.81 -12.24 -12.81
CA PHE A 162 15.37 -11.44 -13.88
C PHE A 162 16.05 -12.32 -14.94
N ILE A 163 16.88 -13.26 -14.52
CA ILE A 163 17.51 -14.24 -15.41
C ILE A 163 16.46 -15.08 -16.15
N GLU A 164 15.41 -15.53 -15.48
CA GLU A 164 14.30 -16.25 -16.12
C GLU A 164 13.58 -15.41 -17.17
N LYS A 165 13.34 -14.11 -16.89
CA LYS A 165 12.77 -13.20 -17.89
C LYS A 165 13.68 -13.00 -19.09
N LEU A 166 14.98 -12.80 -18.85
CA LEU A 166 15.97 -12.70 -19.93
C LEU A 166 15.99 -13.96 -20.79
N LYS A 167 16.01 -15.15 -20.16
CA LYS A 167 15.96 -16.42 -20.88
C LYS A 167 14.70 -16.58 -21.72
N ARG A 168 13.53 -16.20 -21.19
CA ARG A 168 12.26 -16.21 -21.92
C ARG A 168 12.24 -15.19 -23.07
N GLY A 169 12.81 -13.99 -22.86
CA GLY A 169 12.95 -12.98 -23.90
C GLY A 169 13.88 -13.44 -25.03
N TYR A 170 14.97 -14.08 -24.69
CA TYR A 170 15.89 -14.68 -25.64
C TYR A 170 15.23 -15.82 -26.44
N SER A 171 14.58 -16.76 -25.75
CA SER A 171 13.89 -17.87 -26.42
C SER A 171 12.76 -17.44 -27.35
N LYS A 172 12.18 -16.25 -27.12
CA LYS A 172 11.15 -15.65 -27.99
C LYS A 172 11.70 -14.73 -29.06
N GLY A 173 13.02 -14.58 -29.18
CA GLY A 173 13.67 -13.69 -30.16
C GLY A 173 13.43 -12.19 -29.90
N ILE A 174 12.97 -11.83 -28.69
CA ILE A 174 12.71 -10.43 -28.29
C ILE A 174 14.02 -9.73 -27.86
N ILE A 175 14.97 -10.50 -27.37
CA ILE A 175 16.27 -10.03 -26.89
C ILE A 175 17.37 -10.82 -27.57
N ASP A 176 18.28 -10.12 -28.23
CA ASP A 176 19.45 -10.72 -28.85
C ASP A 176 20.69 -10.39 -27.99
N PHE A 177 21.11 -11.34 -27.15
CA PHE A 177 22.39 -11.24 -26.45
C PHE A 177 23.40 -12.14 -27.15
N LYS A 178 24.31 -11.54 -27.86
CA LYS A 178 25.57 -12.20 -28.24
C LYS A 178 26.51 -12.11 -27.06
N TYR A 179 26.82 -13.26 -26.45
CA TYR A 179 28.00 -13.39 -25.59
C TYR A 179 29.25 -13.43 -26.43
#